data_301f7dedfe35bae45f89a955d98b36b2
#
_entry.id   301f7dedfe35bae45f89a955d98b36b2
#
_cell.length_a   1.000
_cell.length_b   1.000
_cell.length_c   1.000
_cell.angle_alpha   90.00
_cell.angle_beta   90.00
_cell.angle_gamma   90.00
#
_symmetry.space_group_name_H-M   'P 1'
#
loop_
_entity.id
_entity.type
_entity.pdbx_description
1 polymer ?
#
loop_
_entity_poly.entity_id
_entity_poly.type
_entity_poly.pdbx_seq_one_letter_code
_entity_poly.pdbx_strand_id
1 'polypeptide(L)'
;MARSTVTPVEILHRWQAGVSVARPYGGYANEDDRPLAKALRSEGKPSKTIARDFDRLAFWELADDMRSRAFGITSDNVAHVVRCKTDLFFSILDELHTLSLKSTVFLETLWNLWLPLAMQLSAEKQSLNRPLIQGVLGGQGTGKTTLCQVLRLILGKLGYSTVSLSLDDLYKTYADRQQLQKADPRLIWRGPPGTHDIDLGISVLDKLRRFQTRELAAVDNPKSDALKPDIIKNIEIPRFDKSACGGAGDRSQPEIISGADIVLFEGWFVGVNPVVDAKLNEFLAGAPFPISTEADCRFARDMNAKLHDYLPLWNRLDRLMVLYPQDYRISQVWRNQAEQEMMAGGKSGMSEPEINRFVEYFWKALHPELFIKSMVEGDRVDLVIEIMSDRTVGKICRAIDLKLSD
;
A
#
# COMPACT_ATOMS: atom_id res chain seq x y z
N MET A 1 -5.54 -36.00 17.62
CA MET A 1 -6.85 -35.33 17.58
C MET A 1 -6.65 -33.97 16.92
N ALA A 2 -7.04 -33.85 15.66
CA ALA A 2 -6.98 -32.57 14.93
C ALA A 2 -7.99 -31.62 15.60
N ARG A 3 -7.49 -30.60 16.28
CA ARG A 3 -8.35 -29.51 16.75
C ARG A 3 -8.80 -28.77 15.51
N SER A 4 -10.11 -28.81 15.22
CA SER A 4 -10.75 -27.94 14.23
C SER A 4 -10.42 -26.49 14.60
N THR A 5 -9.48 -25.90 13.90
CA THR A 5 -9.08 -24.50 14.10
C THR A 5 -10.10 -23.63 13.38
N VAL A 6 -11.13 -23.20 14.12
CA VAL A 6 -12.09 -22.21 13.65
C VAL A 6 -11.34 -20.91 13.34
N THR A 7 -11.43 -20.42 12.11
CA THR A 7 -10.73 -19.20 11.66
C THR A 7 -11.36 -17.93 12.25
N PRO A 8 -10.62 -16.80 12.35
CA PRO A 8 -11.20 -15.52 12.76
C PRO A 8 -12.43 -15.13 11.94
N VAL A 9 -12.40 -15.33 10.63
CA VAL A 9 -13.52 -15.01 9.73
C VAL A 9 -14.76 -15.84 10.03
N GLU A 10 -14.61 -17.13 10.36
CA GLU A 10 -15.73 -17.97 10.78
C GLU A 10 -16.36 -17.51 12.11
N ILE A 11 -15.53 -17.03 13.05
CA ILE A 11 -16.04 -16.45 14.30
C ILE A 11 -16.84 -15.18 14.01
N LEU A 12 -16.29 -14.28 13.19
CA LEU A 12 -16.89 -13.00 12.85
C LEU A 12 -18.19 -13.17 12.03
N HIS A 13 -18.24 -14.13 11.10
CA HIS A 13 -19.48 -14.46 10.38
C HIS A 13 -20.58 -14.95 11.32
N ARG A 14 -20.26 -15.79 12.34
CA ARG A 14 -21.24 -16.22 13.34
C ARG A 14 -21.80 -15.04 14.14
N TRP A 15 -20.94 -14.10 14.51
CA TRP A 15 -21.37 -12.89 15.23
C TRP A 15 -22.23 -12.00 14.33
N GLN A 16 -21.87 -11.84 13.06
CA GLN A 16 -22.67 -11.08 12.10
C GLN A 16 -24.07 -11.68 11.91
N ALA A 17 -24.19 -13.00 11.81
CA ALA A 17 -25.48 -13.69 11.68
C ALA A 17 -26.35 -13.49 12.95
N GLY A 18 -25.75 -13.46 14.16
CA GLY A 18 -26.45 -13.18 15.41
C GLY A 18 -26.88 -11.72 15.57
N VAL A 19 -26.16 -10.77 14.97
CA VAL A 19 -26.45 -9.32 15.02
C VAL A 19 -27.47 -8.89 13.95
N SER A 20 -27.62 -9.66 12.86
CA SER A 20 -28.53 -9.35 11.75
C SER A 20 -30.01 -9.23 12.14
N VAL A 21 -30.39 -9.70 13.33
CA VAL A 21 -31.78 -9.62 13.85
C VAL A 21 -32.12 -8.23 14.43
N ALA A 22 -31.15 -7.32 14.55
CA ALA A 22 -31.33 -6.05 15.27
C ALA A 22 -30.89 -4.78 14.51
N ARG A 23 -31.07 -4.71 13.18
CA ARG A 23 -30.73 -3.51 12.41
C ARG A 23 -31.92 -2.53 12.31
N PRO A 24 -31.86 -1.32 12.91
CA PRO A 24 -32.51 -0.13 12.35
C PRO A 24 -31.53 0.59 11.41
N TYR A 25 -32.01 0.99 10.26
CA TYR A 25 -31.35 1.94 9.37
C TYR A 25 -31.09 3.28 10.11
N GLY A 26 -29.86 3.61 10.37
CA GLY A 26 -29.48 4.89 10.97
C GLY A 26 -28.05 4.86 11.51
N GLY A 27 -27.25 5.87 11.16
CA GLY A 27 -25.87 6.00 11.65
C GLY A 27 -25.82 6.05 13.17
N TYR A 28 -24.85 5.39 13.78
CA TYR A 28 -24.65 5.34 15.22
C TYR A 28 -24.19 6.71 15.73
N ALA A 29 -25.05 7.36 16.52
CA ALA A 29 -24.77 8.68 17.08
C ALA A 29 -23.84 8.67 18.31
N ASN A 30 -23.59 7.48 18.93
CA ASN A 30 -22.75 7.30 20.12
C ASN A 30 -21.94 6.01 20.07
N GLU A 31 -20.77 5.99 20.75
CA GLU A 31 -19.92 4.79 20.91
C GLU A 31 -20.66 3.61 21.56
N ASP A 32 -21.69 3.91 22.37
CA ASP A 32 -22.51 2.95 23.08
C ASP A 32 -23.48 2.15 22.20
N ASP A 33 -23.74 2.62 20.98
CA ASP A 33 -24.65 1.98 20.01
C ASP A 33 -23.95 0.99 19.07
N ARG A 34 -22.65 0.77 19.22
CA ARG A 34 -21.92 -0.22 18.40
C ARG A 34 -22.45 -1.64 18.68
N PRO A 35 -22.66 -2.48 17.66
CA PRO A 35 -23.24 -3.82 17.82
C PRO A 35 -22.52 -4.67 18.86
N LEU A 36 -21.19 -4.59 18.92
CA LEU A 36 -20.39 -5.31 19.88
C LEU A 36 -20.52 -4.74 21.31
N ALA A 37 -20.52 -3.41 21.45
CA ALA A 37 -20.76 -2.74 22.75
C ALA A 37 -22.13 -3.13 23.32
N LYS A 38 -23.13 -3.22 22.45
CA LYS A 38 -24.49 -3.63 22.82
C LYS A 38 -24.58 -5.12 23.17
N ALA A 39 -23.90 -6.01 22.41
CA ALA A 39 -23.81 -7.43 22.73
C ALA A 39 -23.05 -7.71 24.04
N LEU A 40 -22.03 -6.90 24.35
CA LEU A 40 -21.24 -7.00 25.58
C LEU A 40 -21.96 -6.40 26.81
N ARG A 41 -22.92 -5.47 26.61
CA ARG A 41 -23.63 -4.77 27.70
C ARG A 41 -24.99 -5.37 28.06
N SER A 42 -25.59 -6.16 27.17
CA SER A 42 -26.98 -6.65 27.37
C SER A 42 -27.17 -7.55 28.55
N GLU A 43 -26.10 -8.05 29.20
CA GLU A 43 -26.19 -8.93 30.39
C GLU A 43 -25.10 -8.69 31.48
N GLY A 44 -24.43 -7.56 31.50
CA GLY A 44 -23.42 -7.26 32.55
C GLY A 44 -22.13 -8.12 32.49
N LYS A 45 -22.13 -9.25 31.78
CA LYS A 45 -20.99 -10.11 31.47
C LYS A 45 -21.15 -10.67 30.04
N PRO A 46 -20.07 -10.73 29.26
CA PRO A 46 -20.13 -11.38 27.93
C PRO A 46 -20.62 -12.83 28.10
N SER A 47 -21.45 -13.31 27.18
CA SER A 47 -21.85 -14.72 27.21
C SER A 47 -20.58 -15.58 27.18
N LYS A 48 -20.61 -16.77 27.82
CA LYS A 48 -19.48 -17.71 27.83
C LYS A 48 -18.96 -18.02 26.41
N THR A 49 -19.84 -17.97 25.42
CA THR A 49 -19.50 -18.19 24.01
C THR A 49 -18.68 -17.02 23.45
N ILE A 50 -19.10 -15.77 23.68
CA ILE A 50 -18.37 -14.57 23.23
C ILE A 50 -17.00 -14.49 23.89
N ALA A 51 -16.92 -14.70 25.21
CA ALA A 51 -15.64 -14.71 25.91
C ALA A 51 -14.68 -15.75 25.33
N ARG A 52 -15.18 -16.96 25.09
CA ARG A 52 -14.38 -18.04 24.46
C ARG A 52 -13.94 -17.71 23.03
N ASP A 53 -14.76 -17.02 22.26
CA ASP A 53 -14.40 -16.61 20.90
C ASP A 53 -13.35 -15.48 20.92
N PHE A 54 -13.39 -14.55 21.88
CA PHE A 54 -12.31 -13.56 22.09
C PHE A 54 -10.98 -14.22 22.45
N ASP A 55 -10.99 -15.23 23.36
CA ASP A 55 -9.78 -15.98 23.70
C ASP A 55 -9.19 -16.70 22.48
N ARG A 56 -10.04 -17.22 21.59
CA ARG A 56 -9.61 -17.85 20.32
C ARG A 56 -8.99 -16.84 19.38
N LEU A 57 -9.61 -15.66 19.24
CA LEU A 57 -9.06 -14.59 18.40
C LEU A 57 -7.72 -14.10 18.95
N ALA A 58 -7.58 -13.94 20.26
CA ALA A 58 -6.33 -13.56 20.89
C ALA A 58 -5.23 -14.63 20.68
N PHE A 59 -5.59 -15.90 20.82
CA PHE A 59 -4.68 -17.01 20.52
C PHE A 59 -4.25 -17.00 19.04
N TRP A 60 -5.18 -16.76 18.11
CA TRP A 60 -4.88 -16.66 16.68
C TRP A 60 -3.90 -15.52 16.37
N GLU A 61 -4.11 -14.34 16.99
CA GLU A 61 -3.19 -13.21 16.79
C GLU A 61 -1.77 -13.54 17.24
N LEU A 62 -1.60 -14.25 18.36
CA LEU A 62 -0.29 -14.61 18.89
C LEU A 62 0.32 -15.87 18.26
N ALA A 63 -0.47 -16.67 17.54
CA ALA A 63 0.01 -17.91 16.93
C ALA A 63 0.99 -17.68 15.76
N ASP A 64 0.92 -16.53 15.09
CA ASP A 64 1.86 -16.11 14.08
C ASP A 64 2.82 -15.06 14.68
N ASP A 65 3.94 -15.52 15.18
CA ASP A 65 4.94 -14.70 15.88
C ASP A 65 5.54 -13.60 15.00
N MET A 66 5.78 -13.88 13.70
CA MET A 66 6.32 -12.88 12.78
C MET A 66 5.32 -11.75 12.53
N ARG A 67 4.06 -12.08 12.28
CA ARG A 67 2.98 -11.11 12.10
C ARG A 67 2.71 -10.32 13.37
N SER A 68 2.67 -10.98 14.53
CA SER A 68 2.49 -10.33 15.82
C SER A 68 3.57 -9.29 16.06
N ARG A 69 4.84 -9.65 15.85
CA ARG A 69 5.96 -8.70 15.97
C ARG A 69 5.88 -7.56 14.94
N ALA A 70 5.46 -7.86 13.71
CA ALA A 70 5.33 -6.85 12.65
C ALA A 70 4.35 -5.74 13.03
N PHE A 71 3.27 -6.09 13.74
CA PHE A 71 2.23 -5.16 14.17
C PHE A 71 2.29 -4.78 15.66
N GLY A 72 3.36 -5.18 16.37
CA GLY A 72 3.53 -4.87 17.79
C GLY A 72 2.46 -5.51 18.70
N ILE A 73 1.92 -6.67 18.30
CA ILE A 73 0.92 -7.42 19.07
C ILE A 73 1.65 -8.31 20.08
N THR A 74 1.32 -8.17 21.35
CA THR A 74 1.94 -8.89 22.45
C THR A 74 0.86 -9.51 23.37
N SER A 75 1.27 -10.40 24.28
CA SER A 75 0.36 -10.93 25.33
C SER A 75 -0.34 -9.82 26.13
N ASP A 76 0.32 -8.69 26.33
CA ASP A 76 -0.19 -7.60 27.18
C ASP A 76 -1.26 -6.76 26.47
N ASN A 77 -1.18 -6.63 25.12
CA ASN A 77 -2.10 -5.77 24.36
C ASN A 77 -3.08 -6.53 23.46
N VAL A 78 -2.93 -7.84 23.26
CA VAL A 78 -3.73 -8.63 22.31
C VAL A 78 -5.22 -8.52 22.54
N ALA A 79 -5.67 -8.50 23.79
CA ALA A 79 -7.09 -8.38 24.10
C ALA A 79 -7.68 -7.02 23.64
N HIS A 80 -6.92 -5.94 23.78
CA HIS A 80 -7.28 -4.62 23.28
C HIS A 80 -7.27 -4.61 21.74
N VAL A 81 -6.21 -5.13 21.13
CA VAL A 81 -6.07 -5.21 19.65
C VAL A 81 -7.24 -5.97 19.03
N VAL A 82 -7.60 -7.12 19.56
CA VAL A 82 -8.73 -7.94 19.06
C VAL A 82 -10.06 -7.17 19.15
N ARG A 83 -10.31 -6.42 20.23
CA ARG A 83 -11.50 -5.57 20.34
C ARG A 83 -11.52 -4.49 19.26
N CYS A 84 -10.46 -3.72 19.13
CA CYS A 84 -10.34 -2.68 18.11
C CYS A 84 -10.50 -3.22 16.69
N LYS A 85 -9.84 -4.35 16.38
CA LYS A 85 -9.97 -5.03 15.07
C LYS A 85 -11.42 -5.45 14.81
N THR A 86 -12.10 -6.00 15.82
CA THR A 86 -13.49 -6.45 15.70
C THR A 86 -14.43 -5.28 15.41
N ASP A 87 -14.29 -4.17 16.17
CA ASP A 87 -15.09 -2.96 15.95
C ASP A 87 -14.88 -2.39 14.56
N LEU A 88 -13.63 -2.26 14.11
CA LEU A 88 -13.27 -1.79 12.78
C LEU A 88 -13.81 -2.74 11.69
N PHE A 89 -13.65 -4.06 11.87
CA PHE A 89 -14.15 -5.05 10.92
C PHE A 89 -15.62 -4.84 10.62
N PHE A 90 -16.46 -4.76 11.66
CA PHE A 90 -17.89 -4.57 11.47
C PHE A 90 -18.25 -3.18 10.92
N SER A 91 -17.44 -2.15 11.23
CA SER A 91 -17.71 -0.78 10.78
C SER A 91 -17.50 -0.56 9.29
N ILE A 92 -16.72 -1.43 8.61
CA ILE A 92 -16.35 -1.25 7.19
C ILE A 92 -16.92 -2.31 6.25
N LEU A 93 -17.62 -3.33 6.77
CA LEU A 93 -18.13 -4.42 5.92
C LEU A 93 -19.02 -3.94 4.78
N ASP A 94 -19.91 -2.99 5.04
CA ASP A 94 -20.85 -2.49 4.05
C ASP A 94 -20.11 -1.71 2.94
N GLU A 95 -19.08 -0.93 3.29
CA GLU A 95 -18.26 -0.19 2.34
C GLU A 95 -17.37 -1.12 1.48
N LEU A 96 -16.88 -2.21 2.06
CA LEU A 96 -16.12 -3.21 1.28
C LEU A 96 -16.99 -3.87 0.19
N HIS A 97 -18.30 -4.01 0.45
CA HIS A 97 -19.22 -4.48 -0.57
C HIS A 97 -19.28 -3.57 -1.81
N THR A 98 -19.08 -2.26 -1.64
CA THR A 98 -19.05 -1.30 -2.76
C THR A 98 -17.79 -1.45 -3.62
N LEU A 99 -16.69 -1.93 -3.03
CA LEU A 99 -15.44 -2.22 -3.74
C LEU A 99 -15.41 -3.62 -4.41
N SER A 100 -16.51 -4.34 -4.40
CA SER A 100 -16.62 -5.72 -4.91
C SER A 100 -15.70 -6.74 -4.18
N LEU A 101 -15.23 -6.40 -2.99
CA LEU A 101 -14.35 -7.21 -2.15
C LEU A 101 -15.19 -8.10 -1.20
N LYS A 102 -15.81 -9.15 -1.73
CA LYS A 102 -16.80 -9.98 -0.99
C LYS A 102 -16.32 -11.40 -0.69
N SER A 103 -15.19 -11.83 -1.27
CA SER A 103 -14.73 -13.21 -1.08
C SER A 103 -14.16 -13.43 0.32
N THR A 104 -14.19 -14.68 0.78
CA THR A 104 -13.56 -15.08 2.06
C THR A 104 -12.09 -14.69 2.14
N VAL A 105 -11.38 -14.77 1.01
CA VAL A 105 -9.97 -14.37 0.89
C VAL A 105 -9.77 -12.90 1.26
N PHE A 106 -10.65 -12.01 0.83
CA PHE A 106 -10.56 -10.60 1.21
C PHE A 106 -10.85 -10.36 2.71
N LEU A 107 -11.76 -11.11 3.30
CA LEU A 107 -12.05 -11.01 4.73
C LEU A 107 -10.88 -11.51 5.59
N GLU A 108 -10.18 -12.56 5.15
CA GLU A 108 -8.95 -13.01 5.81
C GLU A 108 -7.83 -11.99 5.68
N THR A 109 -7.65 -11.42 4.49
CA THR A 109 -6.70 -10.33 4.26
C THR A 109 -7.05 -9.09 5.08
N LEU A 110 -8.34 -8.75 5.18
CA LEU A 110 -8.81 -7.67 6.03
C LEU A 110 -8.39 -7.89 7.49
N TRP A 111 -8.66 -9.07 8.03
CA TRP A 111 -8.34 -9.36 9.42
C TRP A 111 -6.83 -9.44 9.68
N ASN A 112 -6.09 -10.14 8.82
CA ASN A 112 -4.68 -10.46 9.04
C ASN A 112 -3.72 -9.34 8.65
N LEU A 113 -4.11 -8.46 7.71
CA LEU A 113 -3.24 -7.41 7.17
C LEU A 113 -3.84 -6.02 7.30
N TRP A 114 -5.01 -5.76 6.70
CA TRP A 114 -5.45 -4.38 6.48
C TRP A 114 -5.85 -3.66 7.76
N LEU A 115 -6.54 -4.35 8.67
CA LEU A 115 -6.93 -3.78 9.98
C LEU A 115 -5.70 -3.48 10.86
N PRO A 116 -4.79 -4.44 11.13
CA PRO A 116 -3.64 -4.16 11.97
C PRO A 116 -2.69 -3.13 11.33
N LEU A 117 -2.55 -3.13 10.01
CA LEU A 117 -1.76 -2.12 9.30
C LEU A 117 -2.35 -0.71 9.46
N ALA A 118 -3.66 -0.54 9.29
CA ALA A 118 -4.31 0.75 9.50
C ALA A 118 -4.19 1.24 10.96
N MET A 119 -4.31 0.33 11.94
CA MET A 119 -4.08 0.65 13.35
C MET A 119 -2.64 1.09 13.61
N GLN A 120 -1.66 0.41 13.00
CA GLN A 120 -0.25 0.79 13.10
C GLN A 120 0.00 2.18 12.49
N LEU A 121 -0.50 2.44 11.27
CA LEU A 121 -0.38 3.75 10.61
C LEU A 121 -1.04 4.87 11.43
N SER A 122 -2.18 4.58 12.06
CA SER A 122 -2.86 5.50 12.99
C SER A 122 -1.97 5.83 14.19
N ALA A 123 -1.42 4.82 14.86
CA ALA A 123 -0.53 5.02 16.02
C ALA A 123 0.72 5.83 15.66
N GLU A 124 1.30 5.58 14.49
CA GLU A 124 2.47 6.32 14.02
C GLU A 124 2.15 7.76 13.63
N LYS A 125 1.00 7.98 12.96
CA LYS A 125 0.53 9.33 12.69
C LYS A 125 0.34 10.13 13.99
N GLN A 126 -0.16 9.51 15.06
CA GLN A 126 -0.33 10.18 16.35
C GLN A 126 1.01 10.63 16.96
N SER A 127 2.10 9.91 16.69
CA SER A 127 3.44 10.31 17.15
C SER A 127 4.06 11.46 16.34
N LEU A 128 3.48 11.80 15.19
CA LEU A 128 3.98 12.82 14.28
C LEU A 128 3.12 14.08 14.32
N ASN A 129 3.78 15.25 14.46
CA ASN A 129 3.12 16.56 14.36
C ASN A 129 2.87 17.02 12.91
N ARG A 130 2.97 16.13 11.95
CA ARG A 130 2.82 16.36 10.51
C ARG A 130 2.22 15.14 9.83
N PRO A 131 1.76 15.25 8.57
CA PRO A 131 1.35 14.10 7.79
C PRO A 131 2.39 12.98 7.74
N LEU A 132 1.91 11.75 7.87
CA LEU A 132 2.70 10.52 7.68
C LEU A 132 2.75 10.18 6.18
N ILE A 133 3.93 9.96 5.62
CA ILE A 133 4.10 9.50 4.24
C ILE A 133 4.53 8.04 4.23
N GLN A 134 3.59 7.16 3.88
CA GLN A 134 3.81 5.72 3.76
C GLN A 134 4.10 5.35 2.31
N GLY A 135 5.31 4.87 2.03
CA GLY A 135 5.67 4.25 0.75
C GLY A 135 5.08 2.84 0.63
N VAL A 136 4.57 2.52 -0.55
CA VAL A 136 4.03 1.19 -0.90
C VAL A 136 4.70 0.72 -2.19
N LEU A 137 5.69 -0.15 -2.04
CA LEU A 137 6.41 -0.77 -3.15
C LEU A 137 5.74 -2.09 -3.52
N GLY A 138 5.58 -2.34 -4.81
CA GLY A 138 5.13 -3.64 -5.30
C GLY A 138 5.04 -3.70 -6.81
N GLY A 139 5.32 -4.84 -7.39
CA GLY A 139 5.24 -5.08 -8.83
C GLY A 139 3.82 -4.95 -9.39
N GLN A 140 3.70 -5.18 -10.68
CA GLN A 140 2.39 -5.17 -11.35
C GLN A 140 1.52 -6.32 -10.83
N GLY A 141 0.25 -6.06 -10.57
CA GLY A 141 -0.71 -7.06 -10.12
C GLY A 141 -0.64 -7.45 -8.63
N THR A 142 0.28 -6.90 -7.83
CA THR A 142 0.44 -7.21 -6.40
C THR A 142 -0.66 -6.63 -5.49
N GLY A 143 -1.60 -5.85 -6.02
CA GLY A 143 -2.72 -5.33 -5.24
C GLY A 143 -2.48 -4.00 -4.51
N LYS A 144 -1.41 -3.23 -4.86
CA LYS A 144 -1.12 -1.92 -4.24
C LYS A 144 -2.32 -0.97 -4.21
N THR A 145 -2.97 -0.79 -5.34
CA THR A 145 -4.12 0.13 -5.47
C THR A 145 -5.28 -0.32 -4.59
N THR A 146 -5.58 -1.62 -4.56
CA THR A 146 -6.62 -2.21 -3.68
C THR A 146 -6.26 -1.98 -2.22
N LEU A 147 -5.01 -2.25 -1.82
CA LEU A 147 -4.51 -1.98 -0.47
C LEU A 147 -4.71 -0.50 -0.09
N CYS A 148 -4.30 0.44 -0.96
CA CYS A 148 -4.45 1.87 -0.71
C CYS A 148 -5.93 2.29 -0.59
N GLN A 149 -6.82 1.74 -1.43
CA GLN A 149 -8.26 2.01 -1.35
C GLN A 149 -8.87 1.52 -0.03
N VAL A 150 -8.54 0.29 0.39
CA VAL A 150 -9.07 -0.27 1.64
C VAL A 150 -8.48 0.46 2.85
N LEU A 151 -7.19 0.78 2.85
CA LEU A 151 -6.58 1.57 3.93
C LEU A 151 -7.23 2.96 4.07
N ARG A 152 -7.56 3.63 2.95
CA ARG A 152 -8.28 4.91 3.00
C ARG A 152 -9.63 4.78 3.70
N LEU A 153 -10.38 3.68 3.44
CA LEU A 153 -11.66 3.43 4.12
C LEU A 153 -11.46 3.21 5.62
N ILE A 154 -10.54 2.33 6.00
CA ILE A 154 -10.30 2.01 7.41
C ILE A 154 -9.79 3.23 8.18
N LEU A 155 -8.79 3.95 7.61
CA LEU A 155 -8.24 5.16 8.20
C LEU A 155 -9.29 6.27 8.32
N GLY A 156 -10.20 6.38 7.34
CA GLY A 156 -11.38 7.27 7.42
C GLY A 156 -12.29 6.95 8.61
N LYS A 157 -12.52 5.66 8.93
CA LYS A 157 -13.26 5.26 10.13
C LYS A 157 -12.50 5.56 11.43
N LEU A 158 -11.17 5.60 11.37
CA LEU A 158 -10.32 6.03 12.49
C LEU A 158 -10.21 7.57 12.61
N GLY A 159 -10.87 8.34 11.72
CA GLY A 159 -10.90 9.80 11.75
C GLY A 159 -9.78 10.49 10.99
N TYR A 160 -8.99 9.75 10.19
CA TYR A 160 -7.87 10.32 9.41
C TYR A 160 -8.26 10.62 7.98
N SER A 161 -7.92 11.82 7.51
CA SER A 161 -7.93 12.15 6.09
C SER A 161 -6.74 11.49 5.39
N THR A 162 -6.99 10.74 4.30
CA THR A 162 -5.95 9.99 3.60
C THR A 162 -5.99 10.28 2.12
N VAL A 163 -4.83 10.58 1.53
CA VAL A 163 -4.64 10.75 0.09
C VAL A 163 -3.74 9.66 -0.47
N SER A 164 -4.09 9.16 -1.65
CA SER A 164 -3.20 8.27 -2.41
C SER A 164 -2.53 9.08 -3.52
N LEU A 165 -1.22 8.91 -3.64
CA LEU A 165 -0.38 9.39 -4.73
C LEU A 165 0.27 8.17 -5.39
N SER A 166 0.13 8.01 -6.69
CA SER A 166 0.85 6.99 -7.44
C SER A 166 2.12 7.56 -8.05
N LEU A 167 3.18 6.76 -8.14
CA LEU A 167 4.34 7.13 -8.93
C LEU A 167 3.96 7.39 -10.40
N ASP A 168 2.94 6.68 -10.91
CA ASP A 168 2.39 6.90 -12.24
C ASP A 168 1.76 8.30 -12.40
N ASP A 169 1.29 8.92 -11.32
CA ASP A 169 0.77 10.30 -11.34
C ASP A 169 1.87 11.35 -11.59
N LEU A 170 3.13 10.96 -11.41
CA LEU A 170 4.29 11.82 -11.60
C LEU A 170 4.93 11.70 -13.00
N TYR A 171 4.36 10.95 -13.93
CA TYR A 171 4.92 10.90 -15.28
C TYR A 171 5.09 12.31 -15.87
N LYS A 172 6.21 12.49 -16.59
CA LYS A 172 6.40 13.66 -17.45
C LYS A 172 5.28 13.75 -18.49
N THR A 173 5.00 14.94 -18.99
CA THR A 173 4.00 15.13 -20.05
C THR A 173 4.29 14.25 -21.26
N TYR A 174 3.28 14.01 -22.08
CA TYR A 174 3.47 13.25 -23.33
C TYR A 174 4.55 13.88 -24.21
N ALA A 175 4.54 15.21 -24.35
CA ALA A 175 5.55 15.94 -25.13
C ALA A 175 6.97 15.73 -24.58
N ASP A 176 7.17 15.85 -23.27
CA ASP A 176 8.49 15.63 -22.63
C ASP A 176 8.97 14.19 -22.84
N ARG A 177 8.08 13.20 -22.71
CA ARG A 177 8.42 11.79 -22.93
C ARG A 177 8.78 11.50 -24.38
N GLN A 178 8.16 12.19 -25.33
CA GLN A 178 8.59 12.12 -26.74
C GLN A 178 10.01 12.68 -26.96
N GLN A 179 10.37 13.77 -26.24
CA GLN A 179 11.75 14.26 -26.30
C GLN A 179 12.74 13.28 -25.65
N LEU A 180 12.37 12.68 -24.52
CA LEU A 180 13.18 11.61 -23.90
C LEU A 180 13.40 10.44 -24.85
N GLN A 181 12.36 9.99 -25.56
CA GLN A 181 12.46 8.88 -26.50
C GLN A 181 13.33 9.22 -27.73
N LYS A 182 13.34 10.49 -28.17
CA LYS A 182 14.27 10.94 -29.23
C LYS A 182 15.73 10.90 -28.76
N ALA A 183 15.97 11.25 -27.48
CA ALA A 183 17.31 11.24 -26.89
C ALA A 183 17.77 9.80 -26.52
N ASP A 184 16.86 8.96 -26.07
CA ASP A 184 17.10 7.55 -25.75
C ASP A 184 15.97 6.69 -26.36
N PRO A 185 16.15 6.14 -27.56
CA PRO A 185 15.14 5.32 -28.25
C PRO A 185 14.75 4.04 -27.49
N ARG A 186 15.48 3.63 -26.47
CA ARG A 186 15.15 2.49 -25.61
C ARG A 186 13.95 2.79 -24.68
N LEU A 187 13.63 4.06 -24.44
CA LEU A 187 12.49 4.49 -23.63
C LEU A 187 11.17 4.42 -24.42
N ILE A 188 10.83 3.20 -24.87
CA ILE A 188 9.64 2.94 -25.71
C ILE A 188 8.32 3.06 -24.94
N TRP A 189 8.35 2.79 -23.64
CA TRP A 189 7.19 2.95 -22.75
C TRP A 189 7.53 3.86 -21.57
N ARG A 190 6.48 4.50 -21.01
CA ARG A 190 6.58 5.15 -19.71
C ARG A 190 6.76 4.09 -18.61
N GLY A 191 7.40 4.45 -17.50
CA GLY A 191 7.55 3.56 -16.34
C GLY A 191 8.96 3.48 -15.79
N PRO A 192 10.01 3.26 -16.61
CA PRO A 192 11.38 3.17 -16.11
C PRO A 192 11.87 4.47 -15.46
N PRO A 193 12.93 4.40 -14.61
CA PRO A 193 13.58 5.58 -14.07
C PRO A 193 13.93 6.61 -15.16
N GLY A 194 13.69 7.90 -14.85
CA GLY A 194 13.89 9.04 -15.76
C GLY A 194 12.62 9.48 -16.51
N THR A 195 11.53 8.70 -16.47
CA THR A 195 10.26 9.06 -17.13
C THR A 195 9.30 9.86 -16.26
N HIS A 196 9.67 10.12 -15.00
CA HIS A 196 8.88 10.85 -14.01
C HIS A 196 9.40 12.27 -13.79
N ASP A 197 8.52 13.17 -13.35
CA ASP A 197 8.84 14.51 -12.91
C ASP A 197 9.09 14.49 -11.40
N ILE A 198 10.36 14.38 -11.04
CA ILE A 198 10.80 14.23 -9.65
C ILE A 198 10.55 15.52 -8.87
N ASP A 199 10.78 16.69 -9.49
CA ASP A 199 10.59 17.99 -8.84
C ASP A 199 9.13 18.23 -8.50
N LEU A 200 8.21 17.81 -9.37
CA LEU A 200 6.77 17.81 -9.08
C LEU A 200 6.47 16.95 -7.84
N GLY A 201 6.99 15.70 -7.82
CA GLY A 201 6.79 14.78 -6.70
C GLY A 201 7.30 15.34 -5.38
N ILE A 202 8.51 15.90 -5.40
CA ILE A 202 9.14 16.57 -4.25
C ILE A 202 8.25 17.74 -3.77
N SER A 203 7.84 18.61 -4.69
CA SER A 203 7.01 19.77 -4.38
C SER A 203 5.69 19.37 -3.72
N VAL A 204 5.02 18.32 -4.23
CA VAL A 204 3.75 17.82 -3.71
C VAL A 204 3.94 17.26 -2.30
N LEU A 205 4.94 16.39 -2.08
CA LEU A 205 5.18 15.79 -0.76
C LEU A 205 5.62 16.85 0.26
N ASP A 206 6.40 17.86 -0.15
CA ASP A 206 6.81 18.96 0.74
C ASP A 206 5.62 19.85 1.12
N LYS A 207 4.69 20.12 0.19
CA LYS A 207 3.44 20.84 0.49
C LYS A 207 2.58 20.05 1.46
N LEU A 208 2.43 18.73 1.25
CA LEU A 208 1.69 17.85 2.14
C LEU A 208 2.30 17.83 3.54
N ARG A 209 3.63 17.70 3.67
CA ARG A 209 4.32 17.69 4.96
C ARG A 209 4.17 18.98 5.77
N ARG A 210 4.05 20.13 5.10
CA ARG A 210 3.87 21.43 5.75
C ARG A 210 2.41 21.68 6.19
N PHE A 211 1.51 20.80 5.80
CA PHE A 211 0.12 20.91 6.21
C PHE A 211 0.00 20.57 7.70
N GLN A 212 -0.35 21.57 8.51
CA GLN A 212 -0.67 21.37 9.93
C GLN A 212 -2.18 21.28 10.08
N THR A 213 -2.67 20.26 10.77
CA THR A 213 -4.08 20.17 11.14
C THR A 213 -4.44 21.38 12.01
N ARG A 214 -5.56 22.05 11.72
CA ARG A 214 -6.00 23.30 12.35
C ARG A 214 -6.06 23.27 13.88
N GLU A 215 -6.18 22.09 14.49
CA GLU A 215 -6.34 21.94 15.93
C GLU A 215 -5.07 22.27 16.73
N LEU A 216 -3.89 22.08 16.18
CA LEU A 216 -2.62 22.39 16.87
C LEU A 216 -2.25 23.88 16.77
N ALA A 217 -2.65 24.57 15.71
CA ALA A 217 -2.36 26.00 15.53
C ALA A 217 -3.23 26.92 16.41
N ALA A 218 -4.33 26.43 16.96
CA ALA A 218 -5.25 27.20 17.81
C ALA A 218 -4.83 27.23 19.30
N VAL A 219 -3.92 26.36 19.74
CA VAL A 219 -3.53 26.21 21.14
C VAL A 219 -2.29 27.05 21.49
N ASP A 220 -1.42 27.32 20.53
CA ASP A 220 -0.18 28.09 20.75
C ASP A 220 -0.35 29.58 20.43
N ASN A 221 -0.85 30.32 21.42
CA ASN A 221 -0.68 31.75 21.59
C ASN A 221 -1.39 32.73 20.62
N PRO A 222 -2.57 33.26 20.96
CA PRO A 222 -3.32 34.22 20.13
C PRO A 222 -2.70 35.63 20.05
N LYS A 223 -1.50 35.86 20.56
CA LYS A 223 -0.86 37.21 20.68
C LYS A 223 0.49 37.38 20.00
N SER A 224 0.99 36.42 19.22
CA SER A 224 2.21 36.64 18.45
C SER A 224 1.88 37.09 17.03
N ASP A 225 2.23 38.33 16.70
CA ASP A 225 2.32 38.89 15.33
C ASP A 225 3.48 38.27 14.50
N ALA A 226 3.99 37.11 14.92
CA ALA A 226 4.94 36.34 14.14
C ALA A 226 4.20 35.80 12.89
N LEU A 227 4.73 36.11 11.72
CA LEU A 227 4.33 35.70 10.37
C LEU A 227 3.45 34.44 10.41
N LYS A 228 2.13 34.64 10.20
CA LYS A 228 1.21 33.50 10.04
C LYS A 228 1.77 32.63 8.92
N PRO A 229 2.10 31.35 9.19
CA PRO A 229 2.54 30.49 8.11
C PRO A 229 1.47 30.53 7.03
N ASP A 230 1.89 30.71 5.76
CA ASP A 230 0.98 30.64 4.62
C ASP A 230 0.22 29.33 4.72
N ILE A 231 -1.05 29.42 5.13
CA ILE A 231 -1.93 28.27 5.23
C ILE A 231 -2.20 27.85 3.79
N ILE A 232 -1.48 26.80 3.36
CA ILE A 232 -1.73 26.16 2.06
C ILE A 232 -3.15 25.63 2.09
N LYS A 233 -4.09 26.37 1.49
CA LYS A 233 -5.52 26.02 1.53
C LYS A 233 -5.90 24.94 0.53
N ASN A 234 -5.13 24.82 -0.55
CA ASN A 234 -5.38 23.88 -1.63
C ASN A 234 -4.05 23.25 -2.08
N ILE A 235 -3.97 21.94 -2.00
CA ILE A 235 -2.84 21.17 -2.50
C ILE A 235 -3.31 20.45 -3.75
N GLU A 236 -2.61 20.67 -4.85
CA GLU A 236 -2.83 19.99 -6.12
C GLU A 236 -2.10 18.64 -6.10
N ILE A 237 -2.87 17.57 -6.12
CA ILE A 237 -2.34 16.21 -6.26
C ILE A 237 -2.35 15.89 -7.75
N PRO A 238 -1.21 15.67 -8.39
CA PRO A 238 -1.15 15.33 -9.81
C PRO A 238 -1.93 14.06 -10.10
N ARG A 239 -2.52 14.01 -11.29
CA ARG A 239 -3.22 12.83 -11.80
C ARG A 239 -2.79 12.57 -13.24
N PHE A 240 -2.76 11.30 -13.61
CA PHE A 240 -2.33 10.87 -14.94
C PHE A 240 -3.41 10.02 -15.61
N ASP A 241 -3.84 10.45 -16.78
CA ASP A 241 -4.76 9.69 -17.63
C ASP A 241 -3.98 8.75 -18.55
N LYS A 242 -4.05 7.45 -18.25
CA LYS A 242 -3.37 6.40 -19.01
C LYS A 242 -3.95 6.21 -20.41
N SER A 243 -5.19 6.66 -20.67
CA SER A 243 -5.89 6.51 -21.95
C SER A 243 -5.62 7.66 -22.93
N ALA A 244 -5.16 8.80 -22.44
CA ALA A 244 -4.84 9.97 -23.28
C ALA A 244 -3.77 9.64 -24.34
N CYS A 245 -3.68 10.44 -25.37
CA CYS A 245 -2.69 10.34 -26.44
C CYS A 245 -2.61 8.92 -27.04
N GLY A 246 -3.77 8.30 -27.33
CA GLY A 246 -3.83 6.96 -27.92
C GLY A 246 -3.28 5.84 -27.03
N GLY A 247 -3.40 5.97 -25.71
CA GLY A 247 -2.89 5.02 -24.73
C GLY A 247 -1.46 5.30 -24.25
N ALA A 248 -0.76 6.27 -24.87
CA ALA A 248 0.53 6.72 -24.38
C ALA A 248 0.42 7.49 -23.04
N GLY A 249 -0.78 7.97 -22.72
CA GLY A 249 -1.14 8.70 -21.50
C GLY A 249 -0.60 10.12 -21.47
N ASP A 250 -1.23 10.96 -20.66
CA ASP A 250 -0.75 12.31 -20.35
C ASP A 250 -1.24 12.76 -18.98
N ARG A 251 -0.72 13.86 -18.47
CA ARG A 251 -1.23 14.51 -17.26
C ARG A 251 -2.68 14.93 -17.44
N SER A 252 -3.48 14.71 -16.41
CA SER A 252 -4.86 15.18 -16.36
C SER A 252 -5.02 16.31 -15.34
N GLN A 253 -6.26 16.77 -15.13
CA GLN A 253 -6.55 17.78 -14.11
C GLN A 253 -6.15 17.24 -12.73
N PRO A 254 -5.42 18.02 -11.91
CA PRO A 254 -5.06 17.61 -10.56
C PRO A 254 -6.29 17.49 -9.67
N GLU A 255 -6.22 16.63 -8.69
CA GLU A 255 -7.16 16.58 -7.58
C GLU A 255 -6.79 17.66 -6.55
N ILE A 256 -7.77 18.50 -6.19
CA ILE A 256 -7.56 19.56 -5.21
C ILE A 256 -7.99 19.05 -3.83
N ILE A 257 -7.09 19.07 -2.87
CA ILE A 257 -7.36 18.69 -1.48
C ILE A 257 -7.01 19.81 -0.51
N SER A 258 -7.66 19.84 0.64
CA SER A 258 -7.38 20.80 1.71
C SER A 258 -6.27 20.35 2.66
N GLY A 259 -5.73 19.14 2.49
CA GLY A 259 -4.70 18.51 3.30
C GLY A 259 -4.96 17.01 3.50
N ALA A 260 -4.02 16.32 4.12
CA ALA A 260 -4.16 14.93 4.49
C ALA A 260 -3.36 14.62 5.76
N ASP A 261 -3.83 13.69 6.58
CA ASP A 261 -3.11 13.18 7.74
C ASP A 261 -2.12 12.09 7.34
N ILE A 262 -2.51 11.28 6.35
CA ILE A 262 -1.71 10.15 5.86
C ILE A 262 -1.67 10.19 4.34
N VAL A 263 -0.48 10.05 3.79
CA VAL A 263 -0.21 9.94 2.35
C VAL A 263 0.23 8.53 2.05
N LEU A 264 -0.49 7.84 1.17
CA LEU A 264 -0.11 6.52 0.66
C LEU A 264 0.55 6.73 -0.71
N PHE A 265 1.88 6.68 -0.75
CA PHE A 265 2.65 6.87 -1.98
C PHE A 265 3.03 5.51 -2.56
N GLU A 266 2.32 5.09 -3.60
CA GLU A 266 2.48 3.75 -4.17
C GLU A 266 3.19 3.76 -5.53
N GLY A 267 3.91 2.69 -5.83
CA GLY A 267 4.47 2.48 -7.16
C GLY A 267 5.31 1.21 -7.26
N TRP A 268 5.73 0.89 -8.49
CA TRP A 268 6.43 -0.36 -8.76
C TRP A 268 7.91 -0.35 -8.37
N PHE A 269 8.49 0.83 -8.14
CA PHE A 269 9.84 1.00 -7.59
C PHE A 269 9.95 2.14 -6.57
N VAL A 270 8.87 2.48 -5.88
CA VAL A 270 8.89 3.46 -4.79
C VAL A 270 9.88 3.02 -3.73
N GLY A 271 10.80 3.91 -3.36
CA GLY A 271 11.83 3.64 -2.36
C GLY A 271 13.04 2.83 -2.85
N VAL A 272 13.04 2.37 -4.11
CA VAL A 272 14.16 1.58 -4.65
C VAL A 272 15.41 2.42 -4.80
N ASN A 273 16.51 1.95 -4.18
CA ASN A 273 17.80 2.59 -4.22
C ASN A 273 18.66 2.08 -5.38
N PRO A 274 19.60 2.91 -5.90
CA PRO A 274 20.62 2.43 -6.79
C PRO A 274 21.48 1.36 -6.09
N VAL A 275 21.85 0.35 -6.84
CA VAL A 275 22.77 -0.71 -6.42
C VAL A 275 24.19 -0.26 -6.78
N VAL A 276 25.15 -0.54 -5.88
CA VAL A 276 26.58 -0.24 -6.15
C VAL A 276 27.09 -1.00 -7.37
N ASP A 277 27.95 -0.37 -8.15
CA ASP A 277 28.41 -0.89 -9.44
C ASP A 277 29.03 -2.29 -9.37
N ALA A 278 29.75 -2.60 -8.31
CA ALA A 278 30.35 -3.93 -8.14
C ALA A 278 29.26 -5.03 -8.07
N LYS A 279 28.24 -4.84 -7.25
CA LYS A 279 27.11 -5.78 -7.13
C LYS A 279 26.28 -5.84 -8.42
N LEU A 280 26.05 -4.68 -9.07
CA LEU A 280 25.35 -4.61 -10.36
C LEU A 280 26.10 -5.40 -11.44
N ASN A 281 27.41 -5.21 -11.56
CA ASN A 281 28.22 -5.90 -12.58
C ASN A 281 28.31 -7.42 -12.32
N GLU A 282 28.44 -7.82 -11.06
CA GLU A 282 28.39 -9.23 -10.67
C GLU A 282 27.06 -9.87 -11.08
N PHE A 283 25.93 -9.23 -10.78
CA PHE A 283 24.61 -9.70 -11.18
C PHE A 283 24.46 -9.78 -12.70
N LEU A 284 24.90 -8.74 -13.42
CA LEU A 284 24.79 -8.68 -14.89
C LEU A 284 25.69 -9.71 -15.62
N ALA A 285 26.76 -10.17 -15.00
CA ALA A 285 27.59 -11.24 -15.57
C ALA A 285 26.87 -12.61 -15.67
N GLY A 286 25.85 -12.84 -14.86
CA GLY A 286 25.01 -14.03 -14.85
C GLY A 286 23.53 -13.72 -14.80
N ALA A 287 23.11 -12.55 -15.34
CA ALA A 287 21.74 -12.06 -15.19
C ALA A 287 20.70 -13.06 -15.71
N PRO A 288 19.59 -13.25 -14.97
CA PRO A 288 18.50 -14.08 -15.43
C PRO A 288 17.72 -13.41 -16.57
N PHE A 289 16.95 -14.22 -17.28
CA PHE A 289 15.98 -13.72 -18.27
C PHE A 289 15.10 -12.63 -17.65
N PRO A 290 14.85 -11.51 -18.34
CA PRO A 290 15.05 -11.26 -19.78
C PRO A 290 16.34 -10.49 -20.14
N ILE A 291 17.27 -10.27 -19.22
CA ILE A 291 18.54 -9.61 -19.51
C ILE A 291 19.44 -10.64 -20.19
N SER A 292 19.59 -10.55 -21.51
CA SER A 292 20.28 -11.56 -22.32
C SER A 292 21.33 -11.01 -23.27
N THR A 293 21.36 -9.69 -23.46
CA THR A 293 22.30 -9.03 -24.38
C THR A 293 23.08 -7.93 -23.67
N GLU A 294 24.24 -7.55 -24.25
CA GLU A 294 25.01 -6.41 -23.76
C GLU A 294 24.20 -5.09 -23.82
N ALA A 295 23.27 -4.98 -24.76
CA ALA A 295 22.35 -3.83 -24.81
C ALA A 295 21.40 -3.80 -23.62
N ASP A 296 20.89 -4.97 -23.18
CA ASP A 296 20.06 -5.07 -21.98
C ASP A 296 20.87 -4.74 -20.72
N CYS A 297 22.12 -5.23 -20.63
CA CYS A 297 23.01 -4.91 -19.52
C CYS A 297 23.30 -3.40 -19.44
N ARG A 298 23.55 -2.74 -20.58
CA ARG A 298 23.71 -1.28 -20.61
C ARG A 298 22.44 -0.56 -20.19
N PHE A 299 21.28 -1.01 -20.64
CA PHE A 299 20.00 -0.44 -20.22
C PHE A 299 19.81 -0.54 -18.70
N ALA A 300 20.09 -1.70 -18.10
CA ALA A 300 20.00 -1.88 -16.64
C ALA A 300 20.96 -0.96 -15.90
N ARG A 301 22.23 -0.78 -16.37
CA ARG A 301 23.19 0.16 -15.75
C ARG A 301 22.70 1.61 -15.81
N ASP A 302 22.17 2.03 -16.97
CA ASP A 302 21.66 3.38 -17.13
C ASP A 302 20.43 3.64 -16.25
N MET A 303 19.54 2.66 -16.11
CA MET A 303 18.38 2.77 -15.21
C MET A 303 18.81 2.80 -13.74
N ASN A 304 19.82 2.01 -13.36
CA ASN A 304 20.43 2.10 -12.03
C ASN A 304 21.03 3.49 -11.76
N ALA A 305 21.74 4.05 -12.71
CA ALA A 305 22.29 5.41 -12.58
C ALA A 305 21.19 6.46 -12.39
N LYS A 306 20.07 6.34 -13.15
CA LYS A 306 18.91 7.24 -13.01
C LYS A 306 18.18 7.13 -11.67
N LEU A 307 18.32 6.04 -10.91
CA LEU A 307 17.73 5.94 -9.56
C LEU A 307 18.31 6.96 -8.58
N HIS A 308 19.54 7.47 -8.82
CA HIS A 308 20.10 8.54 -7.99
C HIS A 308 19.22 9.80 -7.98
N ASP A 309 18.58 10.12 -9.09
CA ASP A 309 17.70 11.28 -9.20
C ASP A 309 16.45 11.15 -8.29
N TYR A 310 16.05 9.91 -7.95
CA TYR A 310 14.89 9.64 -7.12
C TYR A 310 15.18 9.66 -5.60
N LEU A 311 16.43 9.61 -5.19
CA LEU A 311 16.80 9.61 -3.76
C LEU A 311 16.20 10.78 -2.97
N PRO A 312 16.21 12.03 -3.49
CA PRO A 312 15.55 13.14 -2.80
C PRO A 312 14.04 12.92 -2.59
N LEU A 313 13.36 12.26 -3.53
CA LEU A 313 11.94 11.91 -3.41
C LEU A 313 11.73 10.81 -2.35
N TRP A 314 12.57 9.77 -2.37
CA TRP A 314 12.52 8.68 -1.38
C TRP A 314 12.84 9.13 0.05
N ASN A 315 13.68 10.13 0.22
CA ASN A 315 13.98 10.71 1.54
C ASN A 315 12.77 11.41 2.19
N ARG A 316 11.67 11.54 1.48
CA ARG A 316 10.40 12.07 2.01
C ARG A 316 9.45 10.97 2.52
N LEU A 317 9.78 9.72 2.31
CA LEU A 317 9.06 8.61 2.92
C LEU A 317 9.40 8.54 4.41
N ASP A 318 8.39 8.34 5.24
CA ASP A 318 8.58 8.07 6.66
C ASP A 318 8.70 6.58 6.91
N ARG A 319 8.00 5.80 6.10
CA ARG A 319 7.98 4.34 6.14
C ARG A 319 7.89 3.78 4.73
N LEU A 320 8.34 2.53 4.59
CA LEU A 320 8.23 1.78 3.34
C LEU A 320 7.75 0.35 3.61
N MET A 321 6.64 -0.04 2.96
CA MET A 321 6.23 -1.44 2.90
C MET A 321 6.41 -2.00 1.50
N VAL A 322 6.68 -3.29 1.43
CA VAL A 322 6.87 -4.02 0.17
C VAL A 322 5.83 -5.12 0.04
N LEU A 323 5.04 -5.08 -1.03
CA LEU A 323 4.25 -6.22 -1.49
C LEU A 323 5.15 -7.10 -2.35
N TYR A 324 5.67 -8.16 -1.75
CA TYR A 324 6.72 -9.01 -2.32
C TYR A 324 6.11 -10.31 -2.87
N PRO A 325 6.02 -10.48 -4.20
CA PRO A 325 5.53 -11.72 -4.77
C PRO A 325 6.51 -12.87 -4.49
N GLN A 326 5.99 -14.04 -4.15
CA GLN A 326 6.79 -15.26 -3.93
C GLN A 326 7.71 -15.58 -5.13
N ASP A 327 7.20 -15.34 -6.34
CA ASP A 327 7.95 -15.38 -7.59
C ASP A 327 7.58 -14.13 -8.42
N TYR A 328 8.57 -13.30 -8.75
CA TYR A 328 8.34 -12.07 -9.53
C TYR A 328 7.71 -12.35 -10.92
N ARG A 329 7.96 -13.54 -11.50
CA ARG A 329 7.44 -13.96 -12.80
C ARG A 329 5.93 -14.05 -12.85
N ILE A 330 5.29 -14.25 -11.70
CA ILE A 330 3.83 -14.31 -11.62
C ILE A 330 3.16 -12.99 -12.04
N SER A 331 3.90 -11.88 -12.02
CA SER A 331 3.40 -10.57 -12.48
C SER A 331 3.00 -10.56 -13.97
N GLN A 332 3.60 -11.42 -14.81
CA GLN A 332 3.14 -11.63 -16.20
C GLN A 332 1.74 -12.25 -16.23
N VAL A 333 1.52 -13.29 -15.41
CA VAL A 333 0.21 -13.95 -15.32
C VAL A 333 -0.85 -12.97 -14.82
N TRP A 334 -0.53 -12.23 -13.76
CA TRP A 334 -1.44 -11.22 -13.21
C TRP A 334 -1.76 -10.09 -14.17
N ARG A 335 -0.76 -9.65 -14.96
CA ARG A 335 -0.96 -8.63 -15.97
C ARG A 335 -1.83 -9.14 -17.12
N ASN A 336 -1.60 -10.36 -17.59
CA ASN A 336 -2.43 -11.01 -18.60
C ASN A 336 -3.89 -11.14 -18.13
N GLN A 337 -4.14 -11.59 -16.91
CA GLN A 337 -5.48 -11.67 -16.33
C GLN A 337 -6.19 -10.31 -16.30
N ALA A 338 -5.50 -9.27 -15.82
CA ALA A 338 -6.06 -7.92 -15.75
C ALA A 338 -6.42 -7.36 -17.14
N GLU A 339 -5.61 -7.65 -18.14
CA GLU A 339 -5.87 -7.24 -19.52
C GLU A 339 -7.06 -7.98 -20.12
N GLN A 340 -7.17 -9.31 -19.87
CA GLN A 340 -8.32 -10.12 -20.30
C GLN A 340 -9.62 -9.63 -19.66
N GLU A 341 -9.62 -9.33 -18.36
CA GLU A 341 -10.76 -8.76 -17.66
C GLU A 341 -11.18 -7.40 -18.24
N MET A 342 -10.21 -6.55 -18.59
CA MET A 342 -10.46 -5.27 -19.22
C MET A 342 -11.07 -5.42 -20.61
N MET A 343 -10.54 -6.36 -21.41
CA MET A 343 -11.07 -6.66 -22.76
C MET A 343 -12.47 -7.28 -22.69
N ALA A 344 -12.73 -8.17 -21.74
CA ALA A 344 -14.06 -8.72 -21.50
C ALA A 344 -15.08 -7.62 -21.13
N GLY A 345 -14.63 -6.51 -20.54
CA GLY A 345 -15.40 -5.30 -20.28
C GLY A 345 -15.58 -4.39 -21.51
N GLY A 346 -15.19 -4.81 -22.72
CA GLY A 346 -15.38 -4.07 -23.98
C GLY A 346 -14.33 -3.02 -24.29
N LYS A 347 -13.18 -3.00 -23.58
CA LYS A 347 -12.06 -2.11 -23.85
C LYS A 347 -11.04 -2.82 -24.78
N SER A 348 -10.32 -2.03 -25.59
CA SER A 348 -9.17 -2.54 -26.34
C SER A 348 -8.01 -2.84 -25.38
N GLY A 349 -7.27 -3.91 -25.61
CA GLY A 349 -6.14 -4.31 -24.80
C GLY A 349 -4.97 -4.85 -25.61
N MET A 350 -3.85 -5.12 -24.92
CA MET A 350 -2.66 -5.72 -25.51
C MET A 350 -2.85 -7.23 -25.67
N SER A 351 -2.28 -7.80 -26.72
CA SER A 351 -2.14 -9.25 -26.87
C SER A 351 -1.15 -9.82 -25.85
N GLU A 352 -1.26 -11.11 -25.55
CA GLU A 352 -0.35 -11.79 -24.61
C GLU A 352 1.14 -11.59 -24.93
N PRO A 353 1.60 -11.71 -26.22
CA PRO A 353 3.00 -11.41 -26.56
C PRO A 353 3.40 -9.94 -26.30
N GLU A 354 2.48 -8.99 -26.45
CA GLU A 354 2.74 -7.58 -26.15
C GLU A 354 2.84 -7.35 -24.67
N ILE A 355 1.99 -8.00 -23.86
CA ILE A 355 2.05 -7.94 -22.40
C ILE A 355 3.36 -8.52 -21.89
N ASN A 356 3.79 -9.66 -22.43
CA ASN A 356 5.05 -10.29 -22.04
C ASN A 356 6.23 -9.35 -22.32
N ARG A 357 6.30 -8.78 -23.53
CA ARG A 357 7.34 -7.77 -23.88
C ARG A 357 7.29 -6.55 -22.97
N PHE A 358 6.08 -6.10 -22.61
CA PHE A 358 5.88 -4.98 -21.70
C PHE A 358 6.43 -5.30 -20.29
N VAL A 359 6.12 -6.45 -19.72
CA VAL A 359 6.60 -6.84 -18.38
C VAL A 359 8.12 -7.06 -18.39
N GLU A 360 8.64 -7.75 -19.40
CA GLU A 360 10.07 -7.97 -19.59
C GLU A 360 10.87 -6.67 -19.71
N TYR A 361 10.31 -5.66 -20.34
CA TYR A 361 10.93 -4.34 -20.43
C TYR A 361 11.17 -3.71 -19.04
N PHE A 362 10.22 -3.86 -18.12
CA PHE A 362 10.39 -3.39 -16.73
C PHE A 362 11.44 -4.23 -16.00
N TRP A 363 11.48 -5.53 -16.22
CA TRP A 363 12.51 -6.38 -15.63
C TRP A 363 13.91 -6.09 -16.20
N LYS A 364 14.03 -5.70 -17.45
CA LYS A 364 15.31 -5.22 -18.01
C LYS A 364 15.75 -3.89 -17.40
N ALA A 365 14.80 -3.02 -17.07
CA ALA A 365 15.10 -1.74 -16.44
C ALA A 365 15.56 -1.91 -14.97
N LEU A 366 14.76 -2.63 -14.15
CA LEU A 366 15.01 -2.87 -12.73
C LEU A 366 14.61 -4.30 -12.40
N HIS A 367 15.59 -5.22 -12.51
CA HIS A 367 15.31 -6.63 -12.28
C HIS A 367 14.94 -6.93 -10.81
N PRO A 368 13.78 -7.57 -10.53
CA PRO A 368 13.30 -7.76 -9.16
C PRO A 368 14.29 -8.50 -8.24
N GLU A 369 15.00 -9.52 -8.73
CA GLU A 369 15.99 -10.25 -7.94
C GLU A 369 17.19 -9.40 -7.51
N LEU A 370 17.52 -8.35 -8.27
CA LEU A 370 18.60 -7.44 -7.88
C LEU A 370 18.08 -6.29 -7.02
N PHE A 371 17.05 -5.59 -7.49
CA PHE A 371 16.62 -4.33 -6.88
C PHE A 371 15.64 -4.55 -5.73
N ILE A 372 14.60 -5.37 -5.92
CA ILE A 372 13.56 -5.55 -4.90
C ILE A 372 14.05 -6.49 -3.79
N LYS A 373 14.68 -7.60 -4.14
CA LYS A 373 15.28 -8.53 -3.17
C LYS A 373 16.29 -7.83 -2.28
N SER A 374 17.19 -7.02 -2.86
CA SER A 374 18.16 -6.23 -2.08
C SER A 374 17.51 -5.22 -1.13
N MET A 375 16.34 -4.70 -1.47
CA MET A 375 15.57 -3.81 -0.58
C MET A 375 14.97 -4.58 0.60
N VAL A 376 14.40 -5.75 0.34
CA VAL A 376 13.81 -6.62 1.38
C VAL A 376 14.88 -7.11 2.37
N GLU A 377 16.08 -7.42 1.87
CA GLU A 377 17.24 -7.80 2.69
C GLU A 377 17.93 -6.61 3.37
N GLY A 378 17.57 -5.38 2.99
CA GLY A 378 18.14 -4.13 3.49
C GLY A 378 17.51 -3.62 4.79
N ASP A 379 17.88 -2.39 5.19
CA ASP A 379 17.42 -1.77 6.45
C ASP A 379 16.34 -0.69 6.23
N ARG A 380 15.94 -0.44 4.98
CA ARG A 380 15.01 0.64 4.62
C ARG A 380 13.54 0.22 4.56
N VAL A 381 13.28 -1.09 4.53
CA VAL A 381 11.92 -1.62 4.49
C VAL A 381 11.44 -1.92 5.90
N ASP A 382 10.33 -1.33 6.28
CA ASP A 382 9.72 -1.55 7.59
C ASP A 382 8.90 -2.83 7.64
N LEU A 383 8.15 -3.10 6.56
CA LEU A 383 7.21 -4.21 6.49
C LEU A 383 7.30 -4.92 5.14
N VAL A 384 7.45 -6.24 5.18
CA VAL A 384 7.39 -7.13 4.02
C VAL A 384 6.11 -7.94 4.09
N ILE A 385 5.35 -7.91 3.01
CA ILE A 385 4.10 -8.64 2.84
C ILE A 385 4.27 -9.55 1.64
N GLU A 386 4.38 -10.84 1.89
CA GLU A 386 4.47 -11.85 0.84
C GLU A 386 3.13 -11.99 0.13
N ILE A 387 3.14 -11.97 -1.20
CA ILE A 387 1.95 -12.16 -2.04
C ILE A 387 2.10 -13.50 -2.78
N MET A 388 1.17 -14.40 -2.52
CA MET A 388 1.14 -15.72 -3.13
C MET A 388 0.65 -15.65 -4.57
N SER A 389 0.82 -16.74 -5.32
CA SER A 389 0.43 -16.81 -6.73
C SER A 389 -1.06 -16.58 -6.99
N ASP A 390 -1.91 -16.92 -6.04
CA ASP A 390 -3.36 -16.69 -6.06
C ASP A 390 -3.77 -15.31 -5.50
N ARG A 391 -2.80 -14.43 -5.24
CA ARG A 391 -2.96 -13.09 -4.63
C ARG A 391 -3.39 -13.11 -3.15
N THR A 392 -3.35 -14.26 -2.50
CA THR A 392 -3.49 -14.30 -1.05
C THR A 392 -2.25 -13.74 -0.37
N VAL A 393 -2.42 -13.32 0.88
CA VAL A 393 -1.31 -12.84 1.71
C VAL A 393 -0.61 -14.05 2.35
N GLY A 394 0.69 -14.16 2.12
CA GLY A 394 1.56 -15.13 2.77
C GLY A 394 2.13 -14.59 4.09
N LYS A 395 3.46 -14.64 4.24
CA LYS A 395 4.15 -14.11 5.42
C LYS A 395 4.02 -12.59 5.51
N ILE A 396 3.86 -12.11 6.75
CA ILE A 396 3.92 -10.69 7.10
C ILE A 396 5.00 -10.55 8.18
N CYS A 397 6.04 -9.76 7.90
CA CYS A 397 7.15 -9.60 8.82
C CYS A 397 7.84 -8.24 8.65
N ARG A 398 8.59 -7.81 9.68
CA ARG A 398 9.55 -6.71 9.52
C ARG A 398 10.74 -7.24 8.73
N ALA A 399 11.34 -6.36 7.90
CA ALA A 399 12.54 -6.78 7.13
C ALA A 399 13.67 -7.28 8.03
N ILE A 400 13.83 -6.70 9.23
CA ILE A 400 14.83 -7.14 10.19
C ILE A 400 14.61 -8.60 10.68
N ASP A 401 13.36 -9.07 10.73
CA ASP A 401 13.05 -10.43 11.20
C ASP A 401 13.40 -11.49 10.14
N LEU A 402 13.47 -11.11 8.84
CA LEU A 402 13.93 -12.01 7.78
C LEU A 402 15.41 -12.35 7.91
N LYS A 403 16.23 -11.38 8.31
CA LYS A 403 17.69 -11.56 8.51
C LYS A 403 18.04 -12.48 9.68
N LEU A 404 17.14 -12.66 10.63
CA LEU A 404 17.34 -13.50 11.80
C LEU A 404 16.92 -14.95 11.57
N SER A 405 16.30 -15.24 10.41
CA SER A 405 15.74 -16.56 10.07
C SER A 405 16.66 -17.37 9.14
N ASP A 406 17.69 -16.74 8.56
CA ASP A 406 18.77 -17.33 7.76
C ASP A 406 20.00 -17.63 8.64
#